data_dca643b586dec87a9589ebe591e57f76
#
_entry.id   dca643b586dec87a9589ebe591e57f76
#
_cell.length_a   1.000
_cell.length_b   1.000
_cell.length_c   1.000
_cell.angle_alpha   90.00
_cell.angle_beta   90.00
_cell.angle_gamma   90.00
#
_symmetry.space_group_name_H-M   'P 1'
#
loop_
_entity.id
_entity.type
_entity.pdbx_description
1 polymer ?
#
loop_
_entity_poly.entity_id
_entity_poly.type
_entity_poly.pdbx_seq_one_letter_code
_entity_poly.pdbx_strand_id
1 'polypeptide(L)'
;MFGAKRAEVPELRPTDPSPTPLSAAGLAALRRLRVDDVMIPRAEIVSVPCDTPLGELVALFRSSGLTRLPVYDGTLDQPVGMVHMKDLALRFGFNGDDGDFDLPGMVRPLIYVPPSMPISVLLQKMQSERRHMALVIDEYGGVDGLVTIEDLIEQVIGEIEDEHDQEEDKLWREEKPGCYVALARTPLEDFEEVIGLSLEHEADDEIDTLGGLVFLLTGHVPARGEVVPHSSGVQFEVVDADPRRIKRLRVRLPGNATPRLPEAAAAE
;
A
#
# COMPACT_ATOMS: atom_id res chain seq x y z
N MET A 1 -57.14 29.28 -6.12
CA MET A 1 -55.91 30.01 -6.42
C MET A 1 -54.88 29.53 -5.39
N PHE A 2 -54.18 28.44 -5.71
CA PHE A 2 -53.17 27.83 -4.82
C PHE A 2 -51.77 28.14 -5.43
N GLY A 3 -51.03 29.00 -4.77
CA GLY A 3 -49.64 29.29 -5.13
C GLY A 3 -48.71 28.24 -4.58
N ALA A 4 -48.10 27.45 -5.47
CA ALA A 4 -47.03 26.51 -5.12
C ALA A 4 -45.75 27.32 -4.91
N LYS A 5 -45.22 27.34 -3.68
CA LYS A 5 -43.85 27.79 -3.37
C LYS A 5 -42.84 26.79 -3.95
N ARG A 6 -42.09 27.24 -4.92
CA ARG A 6 -40.92 26.56 -5.46
C ARG A 6 -39.84 26.55 -4.37
N ALA A 7 -39.43 25.36 -3.92
CA ALA A 7 -38.30 25.20 -3.03
C ALA A 7 -37.02 25.50 -3.81
N GLU A 8 -36.22 26.47 -3.34
CA GLU A 8 -34.87 26.73 -3.82
C GLU A 8 -33.96 25.58 -3.41
N VAL A 9 -33.38 24.93 -4.42
CA VAL A 9 -32.32 23.94 -4.24
C VAL A 9 -31.04 24.73 -3.96
N PRO A 10 -30.28 24.47 -2.87
CA PRO A 10 -29.03 25.16 -2.61
C PRO A 10 -28.00 24.77 -3.70
N GLU A 11 -27.47 25.76 -4.40
CA GLU A 11 -26.31 25.59 -5.29
C GLU A 11 -25.10 25.13 -4.46
N LEU A 12 -24.72 23.86 -4.62
CA LEU A 12 -23.43 23.35 -4.20
C LEU A 12 -22.35 24.02 -5.06
N ARG A 13 -21.66 25.00 -4.50
CA ARG A 13 -20.45 25.54 -5.11
C ARG A 13 -19.40 24.41 -5.12
N PRO A 14 -18.79 24.08 -6.27
CA PRO A 14 -17.64 23.18 -6.27
C PRO A 14 -16.51 23.88 -5.52
N THR A 15 -16.11 23.33 -4.38
CA THR A 15 -14.84 23.67 -3.74
C THR A 15 -13.76 23.08 -4.64
N ASP A 16 -13.06 23.94 -5.37
CA ASP A 16 -11.82 23.57 -6.06
C ASP A 16 -10.88 22.96 -5.01
N PRO A 17 -10.42 21.71 -5.19
CA PRO A 17 -9.38 21.17 -4.33
C PRO A 17 -8.10 21.96 -4.60
N SER A 18 -7.70 22.79 -3.64
CA SER A 18 -6.38 23.42 -3.67
C SER A 18 -5.32 22.30 -3.78
N PRO A 19 -4.36 22.39 -4.72
CA PRO A 19 -3.34 21.37 -4.86
C PRO A 19 -2.55 21.28 -3.55
N THR A 20 -2.56 20.09 -2.94
CA THR A 20 -1.76 19.79 -1.73
C THR A 20 -0.29 20.08 -2.05
N PRO A 21 0.38 20.98 -1.33
CA PRO A 21 1.77 21.28 -1.60
C PRO A 21 2.61 20.02 -1.33
N LEU A 22 3.43 19.63 -2.30
CA LEU A 22 4.43 18.57 -2.13
C LEU A 22 5.24 18.83 -0.87
N SER A 23 5.35 17.84 0.00
CA SER A 23 6.15 17.98 1.23
C SER A 23 7.61 18.25 0.89
N ALA A 24 8.32 19.02 1.71
CA ALA A 24 9.76 19.24 1.53
C ALA A 24 10.55 17.93 1.52
N ALA A 25 10.09 16.91 2.24
CA ALA A 25 10.64 15.56 2.26
C ALA A 25 10.44 14.85 0.92
N GLY A 26 9.26 14.90 0.32
CA GLY A 26 8.98 14.30 -0.99
C GLY A 26 9.80 14.93 -2.12
N LEU A 27 10.00 16.26 -2.09
CA LEU A 27 10.90 16.94 -3.04
C LEU A 27 12.37 16.54 -2.85
N ALA A 28 12.79 16.26 -1.61
CA ALA A 28 14.14 15.76 -1.33
C ALA A 28 14.31 14.30 -1.78
N ALA A 29 13.28 13.45 -1.61
CA ALA A 29 13.25 12.08 -2.08
C ALA A 29 13.41 12.01 -3.60
N LEU A 30 12.66 12.80 -4.36
CA LEU A 30 12.78 12.89 -5.83
C LEU A 30 14.20 13.20 -6.33
N ARG A 31 15.00 13.90 -5.53
CA ARG A 31 16.37 14.28 -5.89
C ARG A 31 17.42 13.24 -5.50
N ARG A 32 17.12 12.40 -4.51
CA ARG A 32 18.09 11.47 -3.91
C ARG A 32 17.87 10.04 -4.35
N LEU A 33 16.60 9.60 -4.43
CA LEU A 33 16.25 8.22 -4.69
C LEU A 33 16.47 7.84 -6.16
N ARG A 34 16.89 6.61 -6.34
CA ARG A 34 17.05 5.92 -7.61
C ARG A 34 16.01 4.83 -7.74
N VAL A 35 15.94 4.26 -8.91
CA VAL A 35 14.99 3.17 -9.23
C VAL A 35 15.25 1.94 -8.36
N ASP A 36 16.50 1.60 -8.09
CA ASP A 36 16.89 0.49 -7.21
C ASP A 36 16.45 0.65 -5.76
N ASP A 37 16.28 1.89 -5.29
CA ASP A 37 15.79 2.16 -3.92
C ASP A 37 14.29 1.86 -3.73
N VAL A 38 13.51 1.83 -4.84
CA VAL A 38 12.03 1.79 -4.80
C VAL A 38 11.42 0.64 -5.61
N MET A 39 12.22 -0.08 -6.39
CA MET A 39 11.71 -1.15 -7.23
C MET A 39 11.22 -2.35 -6.42
N ILE A 40 10.21 -3.03 -6.95
CA ILE A 40 9.82 -4.37 -6.53
C ILE A 40 10.90 -5.33 -7.04
N PRO A 41 11.60 -6.07 -6.18
CA PRO A 41 12.65 -7.00 -6.60
C PRO A 41 12.11 -8.10 -7.51
N ARG A 42 12.97 -8.62 -8.40
CA ARG A 42 12.63 -9.70 -9.34
C ARG A 42 11.86 -10.87 -8.72
N ALA A 43 12.27 -11.30 -7.52
CA ALA A 43 11.67 -12.45 -6.83
C ALA A 43 10.20 -12.22 -6.43
N GLU A 44 9.76 -10.97 -6.34
CA GLU A 44 8.41 -10.58 -5.93
C GLU A 44 7.52 -10.20 -7.14
N ILE A 45 8.07 -10.19 -8.36
CA ILE A 45 7.30 -9.83 -9.56
C ILE A 45 6.30 -10.93 -9.90
N VAL A 46 5.01 -10.60 -9.84
CA VAL A 46 3.95 -11.44 -10.39
C VAL A 46 3.86 -11.19 -11.89
N SER A 47 4.14 -12.20 -12.70
CA SER A 47 4.19 -12.12 -14.17
C SER A 47 3.62 -13.37 -14.81
N VAL A 48 3.36 -13.34 -16.12
CA VAL A 48 2.75 -14.46 -16.84
C VAL A 48 3.51 -14.80 -18.13
N PRO A 49 3.65 -16.09 -18.48
CA PRO A 49 4.08 -16.51 -19.82
C PRO A 49 3.12 -16.03 -20.91
N CYS A 50 3.65 -15.79 -22.11
CA CYS A 50 2.85 -15.31 -23.24
C CYS A 50 1.82 -16.33 -23.77
N ASP A 51 1.98 -17.60 -23.42
CA ASP A 51 1.08 -18.71 -23.79
C ASP A 51 0.04 -19.04 -22.70
N THR A 52 -0.06 -18.22 -21.65
CA THR A 52 -1.01 -18.42 -20.54
C THR A 52 -2.45 -18.39 -21.03
N PRO A 53 -3.28 -19.43 -20.75
CA PRO A 53 -4.68 -19.47 -21.13
C PRO A 53 -5.52 -18.40 -20.41
N LEU A 54 -6.64 -17.97 -21.03
CA LEU A 54 -7.55 -16.96 -20.47
C LEU A 54 -7.98 -17.27 -19.03
N GLY A 55 -8.37 -18.53 -18.74
CA GLY A 55 -8.85 -18.92 -17.42
C GLY A 55 -7.80 -18.77 -16.32
N GLU A 56 -6.55 -19.13 -16.61
CA GLU A 56 -5.42 -19.00 -15.69
C GLU A 56 -5.05 -17.53 -15.47
N LEU A 57 -5.05 -16.73 -16.54
CA LEU A 57 -4.79 -15.30 -16.46
C LEU A 57 -5.83 -14.58 -15.59
N VAL A 58 -7.12 -14.91 -15.76
CA VAL A 58 -8.21 -14.37 -14.92
C VAL A 58 -8.06 -14.79 -13.47
N ALA A 59 -7.69 -16.06 -13.22
CA ALA A 59 -7.45 -16.56 -11.87
C ALA A 59 -6.29 -15.82 -11.18
N LEU A 60 -5.21 -15.56 -11.93
CA LEU A 60 -4.06 -14.83 -11.40
C LEU A 60 -4.40 -13.36 -11.09
N PHE A 61 -5.12 -12.66 -11.95
CA PHE A 61 -5.60 -11.31 -11.63
C PHE A 61 -6.48 -11.28 -10.39
N ARG A 62 -7.34 -12.29 -10.21
CA ARG A 62 -8.22 -12.39 -9.04
C ARG A 62 -7.46 -12.67 -7.75
N SER A 63 -6.48 -13.56 -7.78
CA SER A 63 -5.70 -13.93 -6.60
C SER A 63 -4.67 -12.87 -6.20
N SER A 64 -4.04 -12.20 -7.18
CA SER A 64 -3.03 -11.17 -6.93
C SER A 64 -3.64 -9.80 -6.59
N GLY A 65 -4.87 -9.50 -7.03
CA GLY A 65 -5.48 -8.16 -6.91
C GLY A 65 -4.82 -7.09 -7.78
N LEU A 66 -3.84 -7.46 -8.60
CA LEU A 66 -3.12 -6.55 -9.47
C LEU A 66 -3.95 -6.14 -10.68
N THR A 67 -3.68 -4.98 -11.25
CA THR A 67 -4.35 -4.48 -12.45
C THR A 67 -3.52 -4.64 -13.73
N ARG A 68 -2.21 -4.88 -13.57
CA ARG A 68 -1.24 -5.01 -14.66
C ARG A 68 -0.25 -6.12 -14.33
N LEU A 69 0.04 -6.97 -15.31
CA LEU A 69 1.02 -8.05 -15.16
C LEU A 69 2.02 -7.99 -16.32
N PRO A 70 3.33 -8.06 -16.08
CA PRO A 70 4.32 -8.31 -17.10
C PRO A 70 4.05 -9.64 -17.82
N VAL A 71 4.25 -9.64 -19.14
CA VAL A 71 4.15 -10.82 -19.99
C VAL A 71 5.53 -11.11 -20.57
N TYR A 72 5.95 -12.36 -20.52
CA TYR A 72 7.28 -12.78 -20.97
C TYR A 72 7.23 -14.03 -21.88
N ASP A 73 8.26 -14.23 -22.68
CA ASP A 73 8.47 -15.43 -23.47
C ASP A 73 9.57 -16.30 -22.86
N GLY A 74 9.23 -17.53 -22.47
CA GLY A 74 10.13 -18.48 -21.83
C GLY A 74 10.60 -18.07 -20.44
N THR A 75 11.27 -16.92 -20.30
CA THR A 75 11.75 -16.39 -19.01
C THR A 75 11.44 -14.91 -18.84
N LEU A 76 11.40 -14.42 -17.60
CA LEU A 76 11.15 -13.02 -17.31
C LEU A 76 12.22 -12.07 -17.93
N ASP A 77 13.39 -12.59 -18.28
CA ASP A 77 14.45 -11.83 -18.97
C ASP A 77 14.12 -11.60 -20.46
N GLN A 78 13.05 -12.20 -20.95
CA GLN A 78 12.52 -11.95 -22.30
C GLN A 78 11.10 -11.34 -22.21
N PRO A 79 10.97 -10.12 -21.66
CA PRO A 79 9.67 -9.49 -21.51
C PRO A 79 9.11 -9.07 -22.87
N VAL A 80 7.87 -9.47 -23.14
CA VAL A 80 7.11 -9.11 -24.35
C VAL A 80 6.39 -7.78 -24.15
N GLY A 81 5.94 -7.52 -22.92
CA GLY A 81 5.22 -6.32 -22.56
C GLY A 81 4.39 -6.52 -21.30
N MET A 82 3.22 -5.87 -21.21
CA MET A 82 2.31 -6.06 -20.08
C MET A 82 0.87 -6.25 -20.54
N VAL A 83 0.10 -7.03 -19.80
CA VAL A 83 -1.36 -7.16 -19.98
C VAL A 83 -2.07 -6.34 -18.90
N HIS A 84 -3.15 -5.66 -19.29
CA HIS A 84 -3.97 -4.86 -18.38
C HIS A 84 -5.32 -5.54 -18.16
N MET A 85 -5.71 -5.74 -16.87
CA MET A 85 -6.99 -6.36 -16.49
C MET A 85 -8.20 -5.70 -17.18
N LYS A 86 -8.18 -4.36 -17.35
CA LYS A 86 -9.25 -3.63 -18.04
C LYS A 86 -9.44 -4.08 -19.50
N ASP A 87 -8.36 -4.34 -20.24
CA ASP A 87 -8.46 -4.76 -21.64
C ASP A 87 -9.07 -6.15 -21.72
N LEU A 88 -8.66 -7.04 -20.80
CA LEU A 88 -9.23 -8.37 -20.66
C LEU A 88 -10.73 -8.31 -20.35
N ALA A 89 -11.11 -7.49 -19.35
CA ALA A 89 -12.51 -7.33 -18.96
C ALA A 89 -13.38 -6.76 -20.07
N LEU A 90 -12.88 -5.77 -20.82
CA LEU A 90 -13.62 -5.18 -21.95
C LEU A 90 -13.80 -6.15 -23.13
N ARG A 91 -12.83 -7.04 -23.36
CA ARG A 91 -12.86 -7.95 -24.50
C ARG A 91 -13.62 -9.24 -24.20
N PHE A 92 -13.47 -9.79 -22.99
CA PHE A 92 -14.00 -11.11 -22.63
C PHE A 92 -15.00 -11.08 -21.45
N GLY A 93 -15.05 -10.02 -20.67
CA GLY A 93 -15.83 -9.98 -19.44
C GLY A 93 -17.33 -9.73 -19.62
N PHE A 94 -17.75 -9.07 -20.70
CA PHE A 94 -19.13 -8.62 -20.88
C PHE A 94 -19.92 -9.38 -21.95
N ASN A 95 -19.28 -10.07 -22.88
CA ASN A 95 -19.96 -10.70 -24.00
C ASN A 95 -20.07 -12.23 -23.92
N GLY A 96 -19.43 -12.86 -22.93
CA GLY A 96 -19.46 -14.32 -22.76
C GLY A 96 -18.92 -15.12 -23.96
N ASP A 97 -18.24 -14.46 -24.87
CA ASP A 97 -17.66 -15.07 -26.07
C ASP A 97 -16.16 -15.32 -25.78
N ASP A 98 -15.82 -16.59 -25.58
CA ASP A 98 -14.42 -17.04 -25.42
C ASP A 98 -13.64 -16.97 -26.75
N GLY A 99 -14.02 -16.07 -27.66
CA GLY A 99 -13.39 -15.93 -28.99
C GLY A 99 -11.88 -16.14 -28.93
N ASP A 100 -11.22 -16.27 -30.07
CA ASP A 100 -9.77 -16.54 -30.15
C ASP A 100 -8.97 -15.65 -29.20
N PHE A 101 -8.70 -16.18 -27.98
CA PHE A 101 -7.86 -15.50 -26.97
C PHE A 101 -6.42 -15.56 -27.42
N ASP A 102 -5.86 -14.41 -27.74
CA ASP A 102 -4.46 -14.21 -28.08
C ASP A 102 -3.83 -13.20 -27.13
N LEU A 103 -3.13 -13.70 -26.09
CA LEU A 103 -2.45 -12.85 -25.12
C LEU A 103 -1.38 -11.96 -25.75
N PRO A 104 -0.49 -12.46 -26.62
CA PRO A 104 0.46 -11.62 -27.35
C PRO A 104 -0.17 -10.45 -28.10
N GLY A 105 -1.31 -10.64 -28.72
CA GLY A 105 -2.06 -9.59 -29.44
C GLY A 105 -2.69 -8.53 -28.53
N MET A 106 -2.74 -8.75 -27.21
CA MET A 106 -3.26 -7.82 -26.20
C MET A 106 -2.18 -7.08 -25.44
N VAL A 107 -0.92 -7.44 -25.61
CA VAL A 107 0.20 -6.90 -24.84
C VAL A 107 0.46 -5.44 -25.19
N ARG A 108 0.63 -4.64 -24.16
CA ARG A 108 1.05 -3.24 -24.27
C ARG A 108 2.56 -3.12 -24.02
N PRO A 109 3.26 -2.23 -24.71
CA PRO A 109 4.70 -2.05 -24.51
C PRO A 109 5.00 -1.51 -23.12
N LEU A 110 6.15 -1.93 -22.55
CA LEU A 110 6.72 -1.50 -21.30
C LEU A 110 7.82 -0.44 -21.50
N ILE A 111 8.14 0.30 -20.42
CA ILE A 111 9.36 1.10 -20.32
C ILE A 111 10.44 0.22 -19.71
N TYR A 112 11.66 0.34 -20.23
CA TYR A 112 12.86 -0.30 -19.70
C TYR A 112 13.81 0.77 -19.17
N VAL A 113 14.33 0.56 -17.96
CA VAL A 113 15.18 1.54 -17.26
C VAL A 113 16.29 0.84 -16.48
N PRO A 114 17.47 1.47 -16.33
CA PRO A 114 18.53 0.95 -15.46
C PRO A 114 18.22 1.23 -13.98
N PRO A 115 18.74 0.42 -13.03
CA PRO A 115 18.54 0.60 -11.59
C PRO A 115 19.05 1.97 -11.10
N SER A 116 20.12 2.49 -11.69
CA SER A 116 20.74 3.76 -11.30
C SER A 116 19.99 5.02 -11.74
N MET A 117 18.88 4.90 -12.48
CA MET A 117 18.09 6.04 -12.96
C MET A 117 17.45 6.79 -11.77
N PRO A 118 17.53 8.15 -11.71
CA PRO A 118 16.78 8.92 -10.72
C PRO A 118 15.26 8.73 -10.88
N ILE A 119 14.53 8.57 -9.76
CA ILE A 119 13.06 8.36 -9.81
C ILE A 119 12.33 9.55 -10.44
N SER A 120 12.82 10.78 -10.31
CA SER A 120 12.28 11.96 -10.97
C SER A 120 12.30 11.86 -12.50
N VAL A 121 13.37 11.30 -13.05
CA VAL A 121 13.52 11.09 -14.51
C VAL A 121 12.56 10.00 -14.98
N LEU A 122 12.44 8.90 -14.21
CA LEU A 122 11.50 7.84 -14.51
C LEU A 122 10.05 8.35 -14.47
N LEU A 123 9.68 9.13 -13.45
CA LEU A 123 8.34 9.71 -13.32
C LEU A 123 7.99 10.59 -14.53
N GLN A 124 8.89 11.46 -14.96
CA GLN A 124 8.68 12.29 -16.17
C GLN A 124 8.53 11.43 -17.42
N LYS A 125 9.34 10.37 -17.56
CA LYS A 125 9.25 9.44 -18.69
C LYS A 125 7.91 8.72 -18.71
N MET A 126 7.46 8.18 -17.56
CA MET A 126 6.16 7.52 -17.42
C MET A 126 5.00 8.46 -17.78
N GLN A 127 5.04 9.71 -17.32
CA GLN A 127 4.03 10.72 -17.65
C GLN A 127 4.01 11.06 -19.14
N SER A 128 5.18 11.32 -19.74
CA SER A 128 5.29 11.70 -21.16
C SER A 128 4.85 10.59 -22.11
N GLU A 129 5.17 9.33 -21.77
CA GLU A 129 4.80 8.14 -22.55
C GLU A 129 3.43 7.56 -22.16
N ARG A 130 2.78 8.13 -21.12
CA ARG A 130 1.52 7.63 -20.54
C ARG A 130 1.61 6.15 -20.17
N ARG A 131 2.70 5.76 -19.53
CA ARG A 131 2.98 4.41 -19.07
C ARG A 131 3.00 4.39 -17.53
N HIS A 132 2.43 3.36 -16.95
CA HIS A 132 2.31 3.21 -15.49
C HIS A 132 3.21 2.11 -14.93
N MET A 133 4.02 1.46 -15.76
CA MET A 133 4.88 0.36 -15.35
C MET A 133 6.19 0.39 -16.14
N ALA A 134 7.29 0.15 -15.47
CA ALA A 134 8.62 -0.01 -16.03
C ALA A 134 9.27 -1.29 -15.49
N LEU A 135 10.03 -1.98 -16.35
CA LEU A 135 10.95 -3.04 -15.92
C LEU A 135 12.35 -2.45 -15.73
N VAL A 136 12.98 -2.85 -14.66
CA VAL A 136 14.37 -2.50 -14.34
C VAL A 136 15.27 -3.55 -14.93
N ILE A 137 16.22 -3.12 -15.75
CA ILE A 137 17.12 -4.01 -16.50
C ILE A 137 18.56 -3.79 -15.99
N ASP A 138 19.22 -4.89 -15.63
CA ASP A 138 20.60 -4.89 -15.20
C ASP A 138 21.60 -4.72 -16.36
N GLU A 139 22.89 -4.67 -16.07
CA GLU A 139 23.98 -4.49 -17.06
C GLU A 139 24.15 -5.69 -17.99
N TYR A 140 23.55 -6.83 -17.65
CA TYR A 140 23.62 -8.08 -18.42
C TYR A 140 22.36 -8.29 -19.27
N GLY A 141 21.40 -7.37 -19.17
CA GLY A 141 20.13 -7.44 -19.90
C GLY A 141 19.05 -8.26 -19.20
N GLY A 142 19.29 -8.69 -17.96
CA GLY A 142 18.30 -9.38 -17.13
C GLY A 142 17.32 -8.41 -16.46
N VAL A 143 16.12 -8.91 -16.14
CA VAL A 143 15.15 -8.15 -15.34
C VAL A 143 15.55 -8.24 -13.87
N ASP A 144 15.88 -7.10 -13.26
CA ASP A 144 16.26 -6.95 -11.87
C ASP A 144 15.08 -6.59 -10.97
N GLY A 145 14.11 -5.83 -11.51
CA GLY A 145 12.95 -5.39 -10.77
C GLY A 145 11.84 -4.81 -11.65
N LEU A 146 10.81 -4.31 -10.97
CA LEU A 146 9.66 -3.64 -11.56
C LEU A 146 9.34 -2.39 -10.74
N VAL A 147 8.94 -1.31 -11.41
CA VAL A 147 8.46 -0.07 -10.76
C VAL A 147 7.15 0.34 -11.40
N THR A 148 6.18 0.72 -10.58
CA THR A 148 4.94 1.34 -11.04
C THR A 148 4.94 2.86 -10.78
N ILE A 149 4.06 3.59 -11.45
CA ILE A 149 3.93 5.02 -11.21
C ILE A 149 3.38 5.29 -9.81
N GLU A 150 2.57 4.37 -9.31
CA GLU A 150 1.99 4.40 -7.98
C GLU A 150 3.09 4.37 -6.91
N ASP A 151 4.11 3.50 -7.04
CA ASP A 151 5.28 3.43 -6.15
C ASP A 151 6.07 4.75 -6.14
N LEU A 152 6.27 5.33 -7.33
CA LEU A 152 6.97 6.62 -7.45
C LEU A 152 6.21 7.77 -6.81
N ILE A 153 4.88 7.77 -6.94
CA ILE A 153 4.02 8.79 -6.35
C ILE A 153 4.01 8.65 -4.83
N GLU A 154 3.98 7.44 -4.30
CA GLU A 154 4.08 7.18 -2.86
C GLU A 154 5.37 7.78 -2.26
N GLN A 155 6.52 7.65 -2.96
CA GLN A 155 7.78 8.25 -2.51
C GLN A 155 7.79 9.78 -2.54
N VAL A 156 6.99 10.38 -3.42
CA VAL A 156 6.93 11.85 -3.61
C VAL A 156 5.95 12.52 -2.66
N ILE A 157 4.80 11.89 -2.49
CA ILE A 157 3.72 12.45 -1.67
C ILE A 157 3.92 12.04 -0.21
N GLY A 158 4.67 10.96 0.05
CA GLY A 158 4.61 10.22 1.29
C GLY A 158 3.31 9.41 1.33
N GLU A 159 3.04 8.73 2.41
CA GLU A 159 1.67 8.26 2.68
C GLU A 159 0.77 9.50 2.54
N ILE A 160 -0.29 9.42 1.70
CA ILE A 160 -1.25 10.52 1.56
C ILE A 160 -1.84 10.71 2.95
N GLU A 161 -1.31 11.69 3.67
CA GLU A 161 -1.90 12.16 4.92
C GLU A 161 -3.26 12.73 4.53
N ASP A 162 -4.35 12.08 4.94
CA ASP A 162 -5.72 12.58 4.77
C ASP A 162 -5.80 13.91 5.52
N GLU A 163 -6.55 14.90 5.00
CA GLU A 163 -6.70 16.24 5.61
C GLU A 163 -7.22 16.18 7.07
N HIS A 164 -7.64 15.00 7.51
CA HIS A 164 -7.95 14.67 8.90
C HIS A 164 -6.74 14.26 9.74
N ASP A 165 -5.53 14.12 9.16
CA ASP A 165 -4.32 13.65 9.82
C ASP A 165 -3.62 14.71 10.69
N GLN A 166 -4.17 15.92 10.80
CA GLN A 166 -3.68 16.92 11.77
C GLN A 166 -3.88 16.50 13.25
N GLU A 167 -4.55 15.37 13.49
CA GLU A 167 -4.55 14.67 14.78
C GLU A 167 -3.54 13.49 14.83
N GLU A 168 -2.83 13.17 13.76
CA GLU A 168 -1.93 11.99 13.61
C GLU A 168 -0.45 12.24 13.95
N ASP A 169 -0.09 13.36 14.55
CA ASP A 169 1.16 13.47 15.34
C ASP A 169 1.15 12.54 16.57
N LYS A 170 -0.01 11.91 16.85
CA LYS A 170 -0.14 10.89 17.88
C LYS A 170 0.07 9.51 17.28
N LEU A 171 1.11 8.82 17.74
CA LEU A 171 1.42 7.43 17.37
C LEU A 171 0.25 6.46 17.63
N TRP A 172 -0.72 6.86 18.47
CA TRP A 172 -1.96 6.14 18.76
C TRP A 172 -3.10 7.09 19.13
N ARG A 173 -4.33 6.61 19.01
CA ARG A 173 -5.55 7.27 19.50
C ARG A 173 -6.50 6.24 20.12
N GLU A 174 -7.22 6.62 21.14
CA GLU A 174 -8.30 5.82 21.70
C GLU A 174 -9.59 6.04 20.88
N GLU A 175 -10.09 4.97 20.23
CA GLU A 175 -11.38 5.03 19.51
C GLU A 175 -12.59 4.86 20.45
N LYS A 176 -12.42 4.00 21.46
CA LYS A 176 -13.42 3.67 22.49
C LYS A 176 -12.64 3.25 23.75
N PRO A 177 -13.26 3.32 24.94
CA PRO A 177 -12.61 2.84 26.16
C PRO A 177 -12.01 1.44 25.99
N GLY A 178 -10.68 1.35 26.15
CA GLY A 178 -9.93 0.11 25.98
C GLY A 178 -9.74 -0.37 24.52
N CYS A 179 -9.99 0.47 23.53
CA CYS A 179 -9.74 0.18 22.12
C CYS A 179 -8.96 1.33 21.48
N TYR A 180 -7.76 1.03 21.01
CA TYR A 180 -6.83 1.99 20.43
C TYR A 180 -6.57 1.68 18.97
N VAL A 181 -6.41 2.71 18.15
CA VAL A 181 -5.77 2.59 16.83
C VAL A 181 -4.38 3.18 16.93
N ALA A 182 -3.38 2.37 16.58
CA ALA A 182 -1.96 2.73 16.70
C ALA A 182 -1.23 2.46 15.38
N LEU A 183 -0.22 3.28 15.09
CA LEU A 183 0.71 3.01 14.02
C LEU A 183 1.59 1.81 14.42
N ALA A 184 1.91 0.93 13.47
CA ALA A 184 2.76 -0.23 13.75
C ALA A 184 4.17 0.15 14.23
N ARG A 185 4.65 1.35 13.86
CA ARG A 185 5.93 1.93 14.31
C ARG A 185 5.91 2.50 15.74
N THR A 186 4.77 2.47 16.42
CA THR A 186 4.65 2.94 17.79
C THR A 186 5.63 2.18 18.70
N PRO A 187 6.50 2.88 19.47
CA PRO A 187 7.37 2.22 20.43
C PRO A 187 6.56 1.40 21.43
N LEU A 188 7.02 0.19 21.68
CA LEU A 188 6.29 -0.75 22.54
C LEU A 188 6.20 -0.24 23.98
N GLU A 189 7.32 0.25 24.52
CA GLU A 189 7.40 0.80 25.89
C GLU A 189 6.43 1.97 26.09
N ASP A 190 6.40 2.92 25.14
CA ASP A 190 5.51 4.09 25.21
C ASP A 190 4.03 3.66 25.22
N PHE A 191 3.70 2.65 24.44
CA PHE A 191 2.32 2.16 24.35
C PHE A 191 1.92 1.36 25.59
N GLU A 192 2.81 0.54 26.15
CA GLU A 192 2.62 -0.18 27.41
C GLU A 192 2.35 0.76 28.59
N GLU A 193 3.06 1.88 28.64
CA GLU A 193 2.86 2.90 29.66
C GLU A 193 1.44 3.48 29.59
N VAL A 194 0.94 3.73 28.39
CA VAL A 194 -0.41 4.28 28.15
C VAL A 194 -1.52 3.30 28.52
N ILE A 195 -1.37 2.03 28.13
CA ILE A 195 -2.41 1.01 28.41
C ILE A 195 -2.30 0.42 29.82
N GLY A 196 -1.18 0.64 30.51
CA GLY A 196 -0.91 0.13 31.86
C GLY A 196 -0.78 -1.40 31.93
N LEU A 197 -0.42 -2.05 30.81
CA LEU A 197 -0.22 -3.48 30.69
C LEU A 197 1.13 -3.75 30.03
N SER A 198 1.84 -4.78 30.51
CA SER A 198 3.03 -5.27 29.83
C SER A 198 2.63 -6.24 28.71
N LEU A 199 3.25 -6.04 27.55
CA LEU A 199 3.13 -6.90 26.39
C LEU A 199 4.38 -7.79 26.31
N GLU A 200 4.50 -8.69 27.32
CA GLU A 200 5.68 -9.54 27.49
C GLU A 200 5.96 -10.39 26.24
N HIS A 201 7.21 -10.41 25.82
CA HIS A 201 7.77 -11.25 24.77
C HIS A 201 9.04 -11.94 25.31
N GLU A 202 9.52 -12.99 24.62
CA GLU A 202 10.73 -13.67 25.07
C GLU A 202 11.93 -12.72 25.05
N ALA A 203 12.71 -12.70 26.15
CA ALA A 203 13.70 -11.67 26.47
C ALA A 203 14.92 -11.59 25.52
N ASP A 204 15.02 -12.47 24.52
CA ASP A 204 16.12 -12.49 23.54
C ASP A 204 15.80 -11.73 22.23
N ASP A 205 14.55 -11.26 22.08
CA ASP A 205 14.14 -10.56 20.87
C ASP A 205 14.15 -9.02 21.13
N GLU A 206 15.02 -8.30 20.43
CA GLU A 206 15.04 -6.83 20.42
C GLU A 206 13.83 -6.31 19.61
N ILE A 207 12.69 -6.18 20.30
CA ILE A 207 11.45 -5.69 19.68
C ILE A 207 11.14 -4.30 20.23
N ASP A 208 11.23 -3.30 19.39
CA ASP A 208 11.03 -1.91 19.75
C ASP A 208 9.63 -1.36 19.44
N THR A 209 8.82 -2.08 18.62
CA THR A 209 7.57 -1.54 18.08
C THR A 209 6.40 -2.52 18.15
N LEU A 210 5.16 -1.99 18.17
CA LEU A 210 3.93 -2.79 18.10
C LEU A 210 3.87 -3.69 16.88
N GLY A 211 4.32 -3.21 15.72
CA GLY A 211 4.36 -4.00 14.49
C GLY A 211 5.37 -5.15 14.58
N GLY A 212 6.53 -4.92 15.22
CA GLY A 212 7.52 -5.93 15.51
C GLY A 212 6.97 -7.05 16.41
N LEU A 213 6.24 -6.66 17.46
CA LEU A 213 5.60 -7.61 18.36
C LEU A 213 4.58 -8.50 17.61
N VAL A 214 3.71 -7.91 16.80
CA VAL A 214 2.70 -8.67 16.04
C VAL A 214 3.38 -9.60 15.02
N PHE A 215 4.44 -9.12 14.37
CA PHE A 215 5.24 -9.95 13.46
C PHE A 215 5.89 -11.16 14.19
N LEU A 216 6.45 -10.94 15.38
CA LEU A 216 7.00 -12.02 16.20
C LEU A 216 5.94 -13.08 16.53
N LEU A 217 4.75 -12.63 16.96
CA LEU A 217 3.66 -13.54 17.35
C LEU A 217 3.15 -14.41 16.19
N THR A 218 3.25 -13.93 14.96
CA THR A 218 2.72 -14.63 13.77
C THR A 218 3.78 -15.28 12.90
N GLY A 219 5.04 -14.82 12.98
CA GLY A 219 6.12 -15.26 12.11
C GLY A 219 6.02 -14.76 10.65
N HIS A 220 5.03 -13.95 10.32
CA HIS A 220 4.83 -13.36 8.99
C HIS A 220 4.04 -12.05 9.11
N VAL A 221 3.92 -11.28 8.03
CA VAL A 221 3.05 -10.10 7.99
C VAL A 221 1.60 -10.57 7.86
N PRO A 222 0.73 -10.32 8.88
CA PRO A 222 -0.66 -10.78 8.83
C PRO A 222 -1.48 -9.97 7.81
N ALA A 223 -2.53 -10.60 7.27
CA ALA A 223 -3.43 -9.95 6.32
C ALA A 223 -4.32 -8.89 7.01
N ARG A 224 -4.77 -7.89 6.24
CA ARG A 224 -5.76 -6.92 6.73
C ARG A 224 -7.02 -7.60 7.24
N GLY A 225 -7.47 -7.22 8.45
CA GLY A 225 -8.60 -7.81 9.16
C GLY A 225 -8.24 -9.03 10.00
N GLU A 226 -7.01 -9.52 9.97
CA GLU A 226 -6.55 -10.60 10.81
C GLU A 226 -6.41 -10.13 12.26
N VAL A 227 -6.79 -10.99 13.21
CA VAL A 227 -6.75 -10.72 14.65
C VAL A 227 -5.74 -11.63 15.30
N VAL A 228 -4.70 -11.06 15.90
CA VAL A 228 -3.62 -11.75 16.59
C VAL A 228 -3.81 -11.60 18.10
N PRO A 229 -4.07 -12.70 18.83
CA PRO A 229 -4.21 -12.67 20.29
C PRO A 229 -2.83 -12.67 20.97
N HIS A 230 -2.70 -11.90 22.06
CA HIS A 230 -1.54 -11.89 22.92
C HIS A 230 -1.81 -12.62 24.25
N SER A 231 -0.78 -13.13 24.91
CA SER A 231 -0.86 -13.85 26.19
C SER A 231 -1.47 -13.01 27.32
N SER A 232 -1.30 -11.68 27.31
CA SER A 232 -1.91 -10.74 28.25
C SER A 232 -3.43 -10.56 28.07
N GLY A 233 -4.04 -11.19 27.05
CA GLY A 233 -5.45 -11.00 26.68
C GLY A 233 -5.71 -9.82 25.76
N VAL A 234 -4.70 -9.06 25.37
CA VAL A 234 -4.77 -8.02 24.36
C VAL A 234 -4.96 -8.68 22.98
N GLN A 235 -5.73 -8.04 22.11
CA GLN A 235 -5.95 -8.48 20.72
C GLN A 235 -5.48 -7.39 19.76
N PHE A 236 -4.67 -7.77 18.78
CA PHE A 236 -4.22 -6.90 17.69
C PHE A 236 -4.98 -7.23 16.42
N GLU A 237 -5.80 -6.33 15.91
CA GLU A 237 -6.44 -6.44 14.60
C GLU A 237 -5.65 -5.62 13.58
N VAL A 238 -5.25 -6.23 12.47
CA VAL A 238 -4.54 -5.54 11.41
C VAL A 238 -5.52 -4.66 10.62
N VAL A 239 -5.43 -3.35 10.78
CA VAL A 239 -6.27 -2.37 10.08
C VAL A 239 -5.73 -2.09 8.69
N ASP A 240 -4.39 -1.99 8.60
CA ASP A 240 -3.69 -1.75 7.34
C ASP A 240 -2.32 -2.43 7.35
N ALA A 241 -1.98 -3.10 6.24
CA ALA A 241 -0.69 -3.73 6.01
C ALA A 241 -0.41 -3.83 4.51
N ASP A 242 0.87 -3.82 4.16
CA ASP A 242 1.35 -4.21 2.84
C ASP A 242 2.09 -5.58 2.93
N PRO A 243 2.49 -6.20 1.82
CA PRO A 243 3.15 -7.51 1.85
C PRO A 243 4.46 -7.55 2.66
N ARG A 244 5.05 -6.39 2.99
CA ARG A 244 6.35 -6.29 3.66
C ARG A 244 6.25 -5.86 5.11
N ARG A 245 5.20 -5.10 5.49
CA ARG A 245 5.06 -4.54 6.83
C ARG A 245 3.61 -4.28 7.23
N ILE A 246 3.37 -4.32 8.52
CA ILE A 246 2.15 -3.83 9.14
C ILE A 246 2.25 -2.30 9.20
N LYS A 247 1.19 -1.59 8.84
CA LYS A 247 1.13 -0.11 8.89
C LYS A 247 0.33 0.38 10.10
N ARG A 248 -0.85 -0.23 10.35
CA ARG A 248 -1.77 0.23 11.38
C ARG A 248 -2.47 -0.93 12.06
N LEU A 249 -2.57 -0.87 13.37
CA LEU A 249 -3.17 -1.87 14.23
C LEU A 249 -4.34 -1.27 15.02
N ARG A 250 -5.39 -2.06 15.23
CA ARG A 250 -6.37 -1.80 16.28
C ARG A 250 -6.08 -2.72 17.45
N VAL A 251 -5.83 -2.11 18.62
CA VAL A 251 -5.47 -2.80 19.85
C VAL A 251 -6.67 -2.81 20.77
N ARG A 252 -7.15 -3.99 21.14
CA ARG A 252 -8.27 -4.16 22.08
C ARG A 252 -7.75 -4.72 23.39
N LEU A 253 -7.98 -4.00 24.48
CA LEU A 253 -7.61 -4.44 25.81
C LEU A 253 -8.61 -5.47 26.34
N PRO A 254 -8.17 -6.41 27.20
CA PRO A 254 -9.10 -7.28 27.92
C PRO A 254 -10.06 -6.47 28.78
N GLY A 255 -11.31 -6.90 28.90
CA GLY A 255 -12.41 -6.12 29.48
C GLY A 255 -12.29 -5.62 30.92
N ASN A 256 -11.13 -5.83 31.57
CA ASN A 256 -10.80 -5.36 32.93
C ASN A 256 -9.62 -4.37 32.98
N ALA A 257 -9.05 -3.95 31.84
CA ALA A 257 -7.97 -2.99 31.83
C ALA A 257 -8.52 -1.57 31.96
N THR A 258 -8.20 -0.88 33.05
CA THR A 258 -8.51 0.53 33.23
C THR A 258 -7.33 1.34 32.67
N PRO A 259 -7.51 2.18 31.65
CA PRO A 259 -6.44 3.02 31.13
C PRO A 259 -5.93 3.97 32.25
N ARG A 260 -4.61 4.05 32.44
CA ARG A 260 -4.00 5.14 33.22
C ARG A 260 -4.10 6.41 32.38
N LEU A 261 -4.86 7.37 32.85
CA LEU A 261 -4.80 8.74 32.32
C LEU A 261 -3.39 9.29 32.56
N PRO A 262 -2.73 9.90 31.54
CA PRO A 262 -1.49 10.62 31.77
C PRO A 262 -1.77 11.75 32.76
N GLU A 263 -1.01 11.79 33.85
CA GLU A 263 -1.00 12.91 34.81
C GLU A 263 -0.69 14.18 34.01
N ALA A 264 -1.65 15.10 33.98
CA ALA A 264 -1.43 16.41 33.41
C ALA A 264 -0.23 17.04 34.18
N ALA A 265 0.84 17.33 33.44
CA ALA A 265 1.96 18.07 33.94
C ALA A 265 1.42 19.36 34.61
N ALA A 266 1.48 19.39 35.92
CA ALA A 266 1.15 20.59 36.70
C ALA A 266 2.16 21.67 36.30
N ALA A 267 1.60 22.73 35.72
CA ALA A 267 2.35 23.96 35.48
C ALA A 267 2.75 24.57 36.83
N GLU A 268 4.03 24.81 37.01
CA GLU A 268 4.58 25.93 37.81
C GLU A 268 5.31 26.89 36.88
#